data_b12cdecb8e792c9d9d79ed64baa984af
#
_entry.id   b12cdecb8e792c9d9d79ed64baa984af
#
_cell.length_a   1.000
_cell.length_b   1.000
_cell.length_c   1.000
_cell.angle_alpha   90.00
_cell.angle_beta   90.00
_cell.angle_gamma   90.00
#
_symmetry.space_group_name_H-M   'P 1'
#
loop_
_entity.id
_entity.type
_entity.pdbx_description
1 polymer ?
#
loop_
_entity_poly.entity_id
_entity_poly.type
_entity_poly.pdbx_seq_one_letter_code
_entity_poly.pdbx_strand_id
1 'polypeptide(L)'
;MKYWFSSLALVWATTGVCAEPPVQNSNLNSVLFYQLLLGELNVQAGEPGSGFAIILDAARKTKDEALFQRATELALQSRSGEAALQAARSWKSSLPESKEANRYILQILLALNRIDEAGRALKASIASLPIQEQSAAIGSIPRVFGRLQDKNLAAKVVEQALDSAIQNSETAATAWTTIGRMKRDAGEIQPAAEAARAGHAANPKAPGPIMLAMSLLNVVPNEVQPMISQYMAGDALPDLRLGYARTLIDLDQMKPALAQLNQLTQQHPTFAPGWLFLGLLQSDLTQVLLSEQSLKQYIKLVDNAKDPDQSGGLSEAYLALSQMAQKQGQLTQADEWLARIPPNADPLKVASRRAALLAQQGRKSDGLKLLEQVKVNNPQDARLKALAISQWLREDKQINAALTIIEQALAKFPADTDLQSEMAMLCEKLGRFDQMESLLRGIMKVKPTDAHAFNALGYSLADRNIRLNEARELILKAVQLAPRDPFIQDSLGWLEYRVGNTAEAIRILEAAYKARPDAEIAAHLGEVYWQSGQQDKAGTIWREGLMLKSDNDTLLDTLKQFKFKP
;
A
#
# COMPACT_ATOMS: atom_id res chain seq x y z
N MET A 1 -3.57 65.64 33.22
CA MET A 1 -3.10 66.82 32.46
C MET A 1 -2.81 66.33 31.05
N LYS A 2 -3.74 66.63 30.11
CA LYS A 2 -3.56 67.63 28.99
C LYS A 2 -2.44 67.21 28.01
N TYR A 3 -2.58 67.00 26.72
CA TYR A 3 -3.47 67.45 25.61
C TYR A 3 -3.32 66.44 24.49
N TRP A 4 -4.31 65.89 23.83
CA TRP A 4 -5.01 66.26 22.60
C TRP A 4 -4.13 66.92 21.51
N PHE A 5 -3.90 66.21 20.40
CA PHE A 5 -3.89 66.78 19.05
C PHE A 5 -4.42 65.76 18.06
N SER A 6 -5.53 66.12 17.44
CA SER A 6 -6.17 65.47 16.32
C SER A 6 -5.39 65.76 15.03
N SER A 7 -5.15 64.79 14.19
CA SER A 7 -4.80 64.99 12.81
C SER A 7 -5.81 64.24 11.93
N LEU A 8 -6.70 64.98 11.33
CA LEU A 8 -7.59 64.56 10.25
C LEU A 8 -6.75 64.19 9.04
N ALA A 9 -6.73 62.90 8.68
CA ALA A 9 -6.28 62.44 7.38
C ALA A 9 -7.53 62.28 6.49
N LEU A 10 -7.67 63.18 5.51
CA LEU A 10 -8.65 63.10 4.42
C LEU A 10 -8.34 61.83 3.60
N VAL A 11 -9.17 60.80 3.74
CA VAL A 11 -9.16 59.66 2.83
C VAL A 11 -9.97 60.07 1.58
N TRP A 12 -9.28 60.29 0.50
CA TRP A 12 -9.90 60.33 -0.82
C TRP A 12 -10.41 58.96 -1.18
N ALA A 13 -11.70 58.74 -1.05
CA ALA A 13 -12.39 57.59 -1.62
C ALA A 13 -12.42 57.78 -3.15
N THR A 14 -11.47 57.17 -3.84
CA THR A 14 -11.61 56.90 -5.27
C THR A 14 -12.66 55.82 -5.42
N THR A 15 -13.87 56.21 -5.77
CA THR A 15 -14.88 55.28 -6.29
C THR A 15 -14.37 54.75 -7.62
N GLY A 16 -13.63 53.62 -7.53
CA GLY A 16 -13.38 52.77 -8.69
C GLY A 16 -14.74 52.19 -9.09
N VAL A 17 -15.32 52.76 -10.14
CA VAL A 17 -16.42 52.10 -10.85
C VAL A 17 -15.82 50.80 -11.37
N CYS A 18 -16.09 49.67 -10.70
CA CYS A 18 -15.96 48.38 -11.32
C CYS A 18 -16.90 48.38 -12.53
N ALA A 19 -16.34 48.56 -13.71
CA ALA A 19 -17.07 48.26 -14.93
C ALA A 19 -17.47 46.80 -14.84
N GLU A 20 -18.73 46.50 -14.68
CA GLU A 20 -19.26 45.16 -14.89
C GLU A 20 -18.75 44.68 -16.25
N PRO A 21 -18.22 43.44 -16.35
CA PRO A 21 -17.83 42.91 -17.63
C PRO A 21 -19.03 43.03 -18.57
N PRO A 22 -18.82 43.42 -19.85
CA PRO A 22 -19.92 43.64 -20.78
C PRO A 22 -20.78 42.38 -20.79
N VAL A 23 -22.07 42.55 -20.49
CA VAL A 23 -23.05 41.46 -20.57
C VAL A 23 -22.99 40.95 -22.01
N GLN A 24 -22.39 39.81 -22.22
CA GLN A 24 -22.48 39.12 -23.52
C GLN A 24 -23.95 38.77 -23.69
N ASN A 25 -24.61 39.49 -24.54
CA ASN A 25 -25.96 39.12 -24.96
C ASN A 25 -25.93 37.71 -25.49
N SER A 26 -26.65 36.79 -24.86
CA SER A 26 -26.75 35.42 -25.35
C SER A 26 -27.33 35.49 -26.77
N ASN A 27 -26.83 34.61 -27.68
CA ASN A 27 -27.40 34.45 -29.03
C ASN A 27 -28.84 33.87 -28.98
N LEU A 28 -29.47 33.90 -27.81
CA LEU A 28 -30.78 33.36 -27.55
C LEU A 28 -31.85 34.28 -28.17
N ASN A 29 -32.41 33.88 -29.29
CA ASN A 29 -33.59 34.51 -29.88
C ASN A 29 -34.85 33.76 -29.45
N SER A 30 -36.02 34.33 -29.73
CA SER A 30 -37.32 33.74 -29.33
C SER A 30 -37.54 32.31 -29.87
N VAL A 31 -37.07 32.01 -31.06
CA VAL A 31 -37.19 30.69 -31.69
C VAL A 31 -36.31 29.67 -30.96
N LEU A 32 -35.05 30.05 -30.71
CA LEU A 32 -34.12 29.18 -29.99
C LEU A 32 -34.56 28.96 -28.53
N PHE A 33 -35.02 30.03 -27.85
CA PHE A 33 -35.58 29.91 -26.51
C PHE A 33 -36.73 28.91 -26.45
N TYR A 34 -37.71 29.04 -27.37
CA TYR A 34 -38.84 28.12 -27.44
C TYR A 34 -38.38 26.67 -27.71
N GLN A 35 -37.41 26.49 -28.63
CA GLN A 35 -36.86 25.20 -28.97
C GLN A 35 -36.19 24.54 -27.75
N LEU A 36 -35.37 25.26 -27.00
CA LEU A 36 -34.70 24.77 -25.80
C LEU A 36 -35.71 24.45 -24.68
N LEU A 37 -36.67 25.34 -24.46
CA LEU A 37 -37.72 25.12 -23.46
C LEU A 37 -38.54 23.87 -23.78
N LEU A 38 -38.93 23.68 -25.06
CA LEU A 38 -39.64 22.47 -25.49
C LEU A 38 -38.80 21.20 -25.31
N GLY A 39 -37.50 21.27 -25.61
CA GLY A 39 -36.55 20.19 -25.40
C GLY A 39 -36.46 19.77 -23.93
N GLU A 40 -36.29 20.73 -23.02
CA GLU A 40 -36.22 20.44 -21.58
C GLU A 40 -37.57 19.95 -20.99
N LEU A 41 -38.70 20.51 -21.45
CA LEU A 41 -40.03 20.05 -21.04
C LEU A 41 -40.29 18.61 -21.46
N ASN A 42 -39.89 18.17 -22.66
CA ASN A 42 -39.99 16.78 -23.08
C ASN A 42 -39.13 15.87 -22.19
N VAL A 43 -37.93 16.29 -21.80
CA VAL A 43 -37.09 15.53 -20.85
C VAL A 43 -37.80 15.37 -19.50
N GLN A 44 -38.37 16.45 -18.96
CA GLN A 44 -39.13 16.42 -17.69
C GLN A 44 -40.42 15.59 -17.79
N ALA A 45 -41.08 15.57 -18.94
CA ALA A 45 -42.25 14.76 -19.21
C ALA A 45 -41.95 13.25 -19.35
N GLY A 46 -40.68 12.84 -19.28
CA GLY A 46 -40.29 11.43 -19.42
C GLY A 46 -40.04 10.99 -20.87
N GLU A 47 -39.92 11.95 -21.80
CA GLU A 47 -39.62 11.72 -23.22
C GLU A 47 -38.20 12.21 -23.57
N PRO A 48 -37.11 11.64 -22.97
CA PRO A 48 -35.76 12.15 -23.16
C PRO A 48 -35.26 12.01 -24.60
N GLY A 49 -35.78 11.07 -25.38
CA GLY A 49 -35.42 10.93 -26.80
C GLY A 49 -35.89 12.12 -27.66
N SER A 50 -37.10 12.59 -27.43
CA SER A 50 -37.63 13.79 -28.10
C SER A 50 -36.88 15.05 -27.68
N GLY A 51 -36.63 15.21 -26.37
CA GLY A 51 -35.83 16.31 -25.84
C GLY A 51 -34.39 16.34 -26.40
N PHE A 52 -33.74 15.19 -26.46
CA PHE A 52 -32.43 15.02 -27.08
C PHE A 52 -32.39 15.51 -28.54
N ALA A 53 -33.33 15.08 -29.36
CA ALA A 53 -33.35 15.45 -30.78
C ALA A 53 -33.49 16.98 -30.97
N ILE A 54 -34.34 17.61 -30.18
CA ILE A 54 -34.61 19.06 -30.23
C ILE A 54 -33.35 19.85 -29.79
N ILE A 55 -32.69 19.43 -28.68
CA ILE A 55 -31.51 20.14 -28.16
C ILE A 55 -30.30 19.93 -29.10
N LEU A 56 -30.13 18.73 -29.68
CA LEU A 56 -29.06 18.45 -30.63
C LEU A 56 -29.24 19.26 -31.93
N ASP A 57 -30.47 19.45 -32.42
CA ASP A 57 -30.76 20.28 -33.56
C ASP A 57 -30.43 21.78 -33.27
N ALA A 58 -30.80 22.26 -32.08
CA ALA A 58 -30.41 23.59 -31.61
C ALA A 58 -28.89 23.75 -31.56
N ALA A 59 -28.17 22.78 -30.98
CA ALA A 59 -26.72 22.76 -30.92
C ALA A 59 -26.05 22.86 -32.30
N ARG A 60 -26.55 22.08 -33.28
CA ARG A 60 -26.05 22.13 -34.68
C ARG A 60 -26.26 23.48 -35.36
N LYS A 61 -27.40 24.12 -35.13
CA LYS A 61 -27.72 25.42 -35.69
C LYS A 61 -26.90 26.55 -35.09
N THR A 62 -26.70 26.53 -33.80
CA THR A 62 -26.00 27.59 -33.06
C THR A 62 -24.50 27.38 -32.99
N LYS A 63 -24.00 26.14 -33.17
CA LYS A 63 -22.63 25.69 -32.88
C LYS A 63 -22.22 26.01 -31.44
N ASP A 64 -23.19 25.96 -30.51
CA ASP A 64 -22.95 26.22 -29.10
C ASP A 64 -22.45 24.93 -28.39
N GLU A 65 -21.30 25.04 -27.75
CA GLU A 65 -20.64 23.92 -27.09
C GLU A 65 -21.46 23.38 -25.92
N ALA A 66 -22.09 24.25 -25.14
CA ALA A 66 -22.90 23.84 -23.99
C ALA A 66 -24.15 23.06 -24.42
N LEU A 67 -24.74 23.39 -25.56
CA LEU A 67 -25.88 22.65 -26.10
C LEU A 67 -25.48 21.26 -26.63
N PHE A 68 -24.31 21.15 -27.26
CA PHE A 68 -23.77 19.81 -27.62
C PHE A 68 -23.49 18.96 -26.40
N GLN A 69 -22.89 19.54 -25.37
CA GLN A 69 -22.66 18.85 -24.10
C GLN A 69 -23.98 18.39 -23.50
N ARG A 70 -24.97 19.28 -23.40
CA ARG A 70 -26.29 18.96 -22.85
C ARG A 70 -26.97 17.82 -23.62
N ALA A 71 -26.95 17.86 -24.95
CA ALA A 71 -27.51 16.78 -25.77
C ALA A 71 -26.80 15.44 -25.51
N THR A 72 -25.47 15.46 -25.41
CA THR A 72 -24.70 14.27 -25.12
C THR A 72 -25.02 13.68 -23.74
N GLU A 73 -25.15 14.53 -22.73
CA GLU A 73 -25.51 14.14 -21.36
C GLU A 73 -26.92 13.55 -21.28
N LEU A 74 -27.89 14.14 -21.97
CA LEU A 74 -29.26 13.60 -22.05
C LEU A 74 -29.30 12.20 -22.65
N ALA A 75 -28.53 11.97 -23.72
CA ALA A 75 -28.44 10.66 -24.31
C ALA A 75 -27.79 9.63 -23.36
N LEU A 76 -26.77 10.04 -22.58
CA LEU A 76 -26.15 9.20 -21.56
C LEU A 76 -27.10 8.89 -20.40
N GLN A 77 -27.84 9.89 -19.90
CA GLN A 77 -28.85 9.73 -18.86
C GLN A 77 -29.96 8.75 -19.29
N SER A 78 -30.32 8.80 -20.57
CA SER A 78 -31.30 7.88 -21.19
C SER A 78 -30.72 6.50 -21.52
N ARG A 79 -29.47 6.23 -21.11
CA ARG A 79 -28.74 4.99 -21.41
C ARG A 79 -28.63 4.68 -22.92
N SER A 80 -28.71 5.69 -23.78
CA SER A 80 -28.59 5.57 -25.22
C SER A 80 -27.15 5.92 -25.68
N GLY A 81 -26.22 4.98 -25.51
CA GLY A 81 -24.81 5.19 -25.82
C GLY A 81 -24.55 5.56 -27.29
N GLU A 82 -25.30 4.98 -28.23
CA GLU A 82 -25.15 5.31 -29.66
C GLU A 82 -25.64 6.73 -29.97
N ALA A 83 -26.75 7.17 -29.39
CA ALA A 83 -27.21 8.55 -29.52
C ALA A 83 -26.22 9.54 -28.91
N ALA A 84 -25.65 9.21 -27.75
CA ALA A 84 -24.61 10.02 -27.11
C ALA A 84 -23.36 10.12 -28.00
N LEU A 85 -22.92 9.02 -28.63
CA LEU A 85 -21.81 9.02 -29.56
C LEU A 85 -22.10 9.88 -30.80
N GLN A 86 -23.32 9.80 -31.33
CA GLN A 86 -23.75 10.63 -32.46
C GLN A 86 -23.70 12.12 -32.10
N ALA A 87 -24.19 12.51 -30.91
CA ALA A 87 -24.14 13.90 -30.44
C ALA A 87 -22.70 14.40 -30.28
N ALA A 88 -21.84 13.60 -29.62
CA ALA A 88 -20.43 13.95 -29.42
C ALA A 88 -19.67 14.04 -30.75
N ARG A 89 -19.95 13.18 -31.74
CA ARG A 89 -19.38 13.28 -33.08
C ARG A 89 -19.88 14.51 -33.84
N SER A 90 -21.16 14.85 -33.71
CA SER A 90 -21.71 16.10 -34.27
C SER A 90 -21.08 17.33 -33.65
N TRP A 91 -20.82 17.29 -32.34
CA TRP A 91 -20.07 18.31 -31.61
C TRP A 91 -18.67 18.49 -32.21
N LYS A 92 -17.89 17.40 -32.30
CA LYS A 92 -16.54 17.43 -32.88
C LYS A 92 -16.51 17.92 -34.32
N SER A 93 -17.51 17.54 -35.12
CA SER A 93 -17.65 18.01 -36.51
C SER A 93 -17.95 19.51 -36.61
N SER A 94 -18.76 20.05 -35.68
CA SER A 94 -19.14 21.45 -35.64
C SER A 94 -18.09 22.36 -35.01
N LEU A 95 -17.35 21.83 -34.03
CA LEU A 95 -16.30 22.50 -33.27
C LEU A 95 -15.03 21.61 -33.25
N PRO A 96 -14.23 21.60 -34.33
CA PRO A 96 -13.08 20.71 -34.45
C PRO A 96 -12.02 20.86 -33.36
N GLU A 97 -11.89 22.03 -32.75
CA GLU A 97 -10.92 22.32 -31.70
C GLU A 97 -11.39 21.94 -30.27
N SER A 98 -12.66 21.50 -30.13
CA SER A 98 -13.20 21.16 -28.80
C SER A 98 -12.47 19.96 -28.20
N LYS A 99 -11.76 20.19 -27.08
CA LYS A 99 -11.12 19.16 -26.26
C LYS A 99 -12.19 18.30 -25.55
N GLU A 100 -13.30 18.92 -25.15
CA GLU A 100 -14.40 18.25 -24.47
C GLU A 100 -15.10 17.25 -25.39
N ALA A 101 -15.37 17.60 -26.66
CA ALA A 101 -15.94 16.68 -27.63
C ALA A 101 -15.07 15.40 -27.78
N ASN A 102 -13.75 15.56 -27.88
CA ASN A 102 -12.82 14.43 -27.93
C ASN A 102 -12.91 13.56 -26.67
N ARG A 103 -12.98 14.18 -25.50
CA ARG A 103 -13.10 13.50 -24.22
C ARG A 103 -14.39 12.66 -24.15
N TYR A 104 -15.53 13.24 -24.52
CA TYR A 104 -16.82 12.53 -24.53
C TYR A 104 -16.82 11.38 -25.55
N ILE A 105 -16.31 11.60 -26.77
CA ILE A 105 -16.19 10.53 -27.77
C ILE A 105 -15.39 9.35 -27.21
N LEU A 106 -14.21 9.61 -26.63
CA LEU A 106 -13.36 8.55 -26.07
C LEU A 106 -14.07 7.80 -24.93
N GLN A 107 -14.67 8.50 -23.99
CA GLN A 107 -15.37 7.90 -22.86
C GLN A 107 -16.55 7.04 -23.30
N ILE A 108 -17.35 7.53 -24.25
CA ILE A 108 -18.52 6.81 -24.78
C ILE A 108 -18.08 5.55 -25.57
N LEU A 109 -17.04 5.65 -26.40
CA LEU A 109 -16.52 4.50 -27.13
C LEU A 109 -16.00 3.41 -26.21
N LEU A 110 -15.34 3.78 -25.10
CA LEU A 110 -14.89 2.84 -24.08
C LEU A 110 -16.08 2.20 -23.35
N ALA A 111 -17.10 2.98 -23.00
CA ALA A 111 -18.32 2.48 -22.36
C ALA A 111 -19.12 1.53 -23.27
N LEU A 112 -19.09 1.75 -24.58
CA LEU A 112 -19.67 0.87 -25.61
C LEU A 112 -18.78 -0.33 -25.96
N ASN A 113 -17.62 -0.47 -25.34
CA ASN A 113 -16.60 -1.50 -25.65
C ASN A 113 -16.12 -1.48 -27.11
N ARG A 114 -16.14 -0.29 -27.76
CA ARG A 114 -15.67 -0.07 -29.14
C ARG A 114 -14.18 0.31 -29.13
N ILE A 115 -13.33 -0.62 -28.69
CA ILE A 115 -11.93 -0.35 -28.29
C ILE A 115 -11.08 0.17 -29.45
N ASP A 116 -11.19 -0.42 -30.65
CA ASP A 116 -10.42 0.02 -31.83
C ASP A 116 -10.76 1.46 -32.24
N GLU A 117 -12.03 1.84 -32.14
CA GLU A 117 -12.45 3.21 -32.43
C GLU A 117 -11.98 4.17 -31.34
N ALA A 118 -11.99 3.73 -30.08
CA ALA A 118 -11.43 4.50 -28.98
C ALA A 118 -9.94 4.78 -29.20
N GLY A 119 -9.16 3.80 -29.70
CA GLY A 119 -7.75 3.99 -30.05
C GLY A 119 -7.55 5.03 -31.15
N ARG A 120 -8.36 5.00 -32.21
CA ARG A 120 -8.31 6.02 -33.28
C ARG A 120 -8.68 7.40 -32.75
N ALA A 121 -9.70 7.50 -31.90
CA ALA A 121 -10.10 8.75 -31.27
C ALA A 121 -9.01 9.28 -30.32
N LEU A 122 -8.35 8.41 -29.57
CA LEU A 122 -7.23 8.73 -28.70
C LEU A 122 -6.06 9.32 -29.50
N LYS A 123 -5.64 8.64 -30.59
CA LYS A 123 -4.56 9.12 -31.46
C LYS A 123 -4.86 10.50 -32.01
N ALA A 124 -6.07 10.71 -32.54
CA ALA A 124 -6.50 12.01 -33.07
C ALA A 124 -6.56 13.08 -31.98
N SER A 125 -7.02 12.72 -30.77
CA SER A 125 -7.07 13.63 -29.62
C SER A 125 -5.68 14.10 -29.22
N ILE A 126 -4.70 13.20 -29.10
CA ILE A 126 -3.33 13.56 -28.74
C ILE A 126 -2.71 14.45 -29.81
N ALA A 127 -2.87 14.10 -31.10
CA ALA A 127 -2.33 14.86 -32.20
C ALA A 127 -2.89 16.28 -32.31
N SER A 128 -4.11 16.55 -31.81
CA SER A 128 -4.73 17.87 -31.78
C SER A 128 -4.25 18.76 -30.63
N LEU A 129 -3.51 18.22 -29.66
CA LEU A 129 -3.00 18.99 -28.53
C LEU A 129 -1.66 19.68 -28.86
N PRO A 130 -1.40 20.86 -28.30
CA PRO A 130 -0.07 21.44 -28.27
C PRO A 130 0.94 20.45 -27.69
N ILE A 131 2.17 20.44 -28.22
CA ILE A 131 3.18 19.43 -27.82
C ILE A 131 3.44 19.42 -26.30
N GLN A 132 3.40 20.58 -25.66
CA GLN A 132 3.60 20.74 -24.21
C GLN A 132 2.51 20.03 -23.38
N GLU A 133 1.29 19.89 -23.94
CA GLU A 133 0.16 19.24 -23.27
C GLU A 133 0.11 17.73 -23.54
N GLN A 134 0.75 17.25 -24.62
CA GLN A 134 0.67 15.86 -25.02
C GLN A 134 1.21 14.89 -23.98
N SER A 135 2.33 15.20 -23.35
CA SER A 135 2.91 14.33 -22.30
C SER A 135 1.97 14.13 -21.11
N ALA A 136 1.27 15.18 -20.67
CA ALA A 136 0.28 15.06 -19.59
C ALA A 136 -0.93 14.21 -20.01
N ALA A 137 -1.43 14.40 -21.22
CA ALA A 137 -2.53 13.63 -21.78
C ALA A 137 -2.14 12.13 -21.91
N ILE A 138 -0.98 11.83 -22.45
CA ILE A 138 -0.43 10.47 -22.60
C ILE A 138 -0.28 9.78 -21.23
N GLY A 139 0.27 10.48 -20.23
CA GLY A 139 0.45 9.96 -18.88
C GLY A 139 -0.87 9.60 -18.15
N SER A 140 -2.00 10.18 -18.58
CA SER A 140 -3.32 9.92 -18.01
C SER A 140 -4.03 8.67 -18.56
N ILE A 141 -3.57 8.14 -19.71
CA ILE A 141 -4.20 7.02 -20.42
C ILE A 141 -4.42 5.78 -19.55
N PRO A 142 -3.44 5.30 -18.75
CA PRO A 142 -3.63 4.09 -17.95
C PRO A 142 -4.81 4.18 -16.97
N ARG A 143 -5.14 5.38 -16.47
CA ARG A 143 -6.28 5.58 -15.58
C ARG A 143 -7.62 5.36 -16.28
N VAL A 144 -7.68 5.65 -17.57
CA VAL A 144 -8.91 5.54 -18.40
C VAL A 144 -9.05 4.13 -18.96
N PHE A 145 -8.02 3.64 -19.64
CA PHE A 145 -8.02 2.32 -20.29
C PHE A 145 -7.83 1.16 -19.32
N GLY A 146 -7.21 1.39 -18.16
CA GLY A 146 -6.98 0.39 -17.13
C GLY A 146 -8.25 -0.18 -16.49
N ARG A 147 -9.42 0.40 -16.73
CA ARG A 147 -10.73 -0.11 -16.28
C ARG A 147 -11.35 -1.15 -17.21
N LEU A 148 -10.82 -1.31 -18.42
CA LEU A 148 -11.31 -2.30 -19.38
C LEU A 148 -11.00 -3.72 -18.89
N GLN A 149 -11.89 -4.67 -19.22
CA GLN A 149 -11.70 -6.07 -18.84
C GLN A 149 -10.58 -6.73 -19.66
N ASP A 150 -10.58 -6.50 -20.97
CA ASP A 150 -9.51 -7.01 -21.86
C ASP A 150 -8.30 -6.07 -21.81
N LYS A 151 -7.35 -6.41 -20.93
CA LYS A 151 -6.11 -5.66 -20.75
C LYS A 151 -5.16 -5.78 -21.96
N ASN A 152 -5.13 -6.95 -22.61
CA ASN A 152 -4.27 -7.18 -23.77
C ASN A 152 -4.71 -6.34 -24.96
N LEU A 153 -6.01 -6.33 -25.25
CA LEU A 153 -6.56 -5.47 -26.30
C LEU A 153 -6.32 -4.00 -25.99
N ALA A 154 -6.55 -3.58 -24.74
CA ALA A 154 -6.31 -2.21 -24.32
C ALA A 154 -4.84 -1.79 -24.49
N ALA A 155 -3.88 -2.64 -24.10
CA ALA A 155 -2.44 -2.37 -24.28
C ALA A 155 -2.07 -2.23 -25.75
N LYS A 156 -2.53 -3.15 -26.61
CA LYS A 156 -2.28 -3.12 -28.06
C LYS A 156 -2.82 -1.86 -28.73
N VAL A 157 -4.05 -1.48 -28.39
CA VAL A 157 -4.70 -0.29 -28.99
C VAL A 157 -4.02 1.00 -28.52
N VAL A 158 -3.61 1.09 -27.26
CA VAL A 158 -2.86 2.24 -26.73
C VAL A 158 -1.49 2.33 -27.40
N GLU A 159 -0.78 1.22 -27.57
CA GLU A 159 0.51 1.17 -28.27
C GLU A 159 0.37 1.72 -29.72
N GLN A 160 -0.64 1.27 -30.45
CA GLN A 160 -0.93 1.77 -31.80
C GLN A 160 -1.32 3.25 -31.83
N ALA A 161 -2.04 3.73 -30.82
CA ALA A 161 -2.42 5.13 -30.74
C ALA A 161 -1.22 6.05 -30.45
N LEU A 162 -0.18 5.55 -29.80
CA LEU A 162 1.02 6.28 -29.40
C LEU A 162 2.20 6.14 -30.37
N ASP A 163 2.03 5.51 -31.54
CA ASP A 163 3.09 5.27 -32.52
C ASP A 163 3.84 6.56 -32.95
N SER A 164 3.13 7.67 -33.11
CA SER A 164 3.73 8.96 -33.43
C SER A 164 4.41 9.60 -32.20
N ALA A 165 3.85 9.40 -31.01
CA ALA A 165 4.37 9.97 -29.79
C ALA A 165 5.71 9.34 -29.34
N ILE A 166 5.94 8.06 -29.64
CA ILE A 166 7.23 7.39 -29.37
C ILE A 166 8.37 7.88 -30.28
N GLN A 167 8.06 8.50 -31.41
CA GLN A 167 9.06 9.07 -32.34
C GLN A 167 9.44 10.52 -32.00
N ASN A 168 8.70 11.17 -31.14
CA ASN A 168 8.93 12.57 -30.76
C ASN A 168 9.71 12.65 -29.44
N SER A 169 10.84 13.34 -29.43
CA SER A 169 11.75 13.45 -28.27
C SER A 169 11.08 14.02 -27.01
N GLU A 170 10.07 14.87 -27.13
CA GLU A 170 9.36 15.49 -25.98
C GLU A 170 8.34 14.54 -25.34
N THR A 171 7.81 13.59 -26.09
CA THR A 171 6.76 12.68 -25.63
C THR A 171 7.21 11.23 -25.50
N ALA A 172 8.31 10.83 -26.16
CA ALA A 172 8.74 9.44 -26.25
C ALA A 172 8.88 8.73 -24.90
N ALA A 173 9.55 9.36 -23.93
CA ALA A 173 9.72 8.75 -22.61
C ALA A 173 8.40 8.50 -21.89
N THR A 174 7.44 9.44 -21.99
CA THR A 174 6.10 9.31 -21.39
C THR A 174 5.26 8.29 -22.17
N ALA A 175 5.35 8.27 -23.50
CA ALA A 175 4.65 7.31 -24.34
C ALA A 175 5.10 5.88 -24.04
N TRP A 176 6.40 5.62 -24.00
CA TRP A 176 6.96 4.33 -23.63
C TRP A 176 6.59 3.91 -22.21
N THR A 177 6.62 4.86 -21.25
CA THR A 177 6.17 4.58 -19.87
C THR A 177 4.70 4.15 -19.84
N THR A 178 3.85 4.84 -20.61
CA THR A 178 2.41 4.54 -20.69
C THR A 178 2.16 3.17 -21.32
N ILE A 179 2.80 2.88 -22.46
CA ILE A 179 2.75 1.57 -23.13
C ILE A 179 3.22 0.47 -22.16
N GLY A 180 4.35 0.67 -21.50
CA GLY A 180 4.90 -0.32 -20.57
C GLY A 180 3.99 -0.58 -19.37
N ARG A 181 3.32 0.45 -18.82
CA ARG A 181 2.30 0.27 -17.76
C ARG A 181 1.12 -0.55 -18.25
N MET A 182 0.62 -0.25 -19.45
CA MET A 182 -0.49 -1.02 -20.04
C MET A 182 -0.11 -2.49 -20.27
N LYS A 183 1.11 -2.76 -20.77
CA LYS A 183 1.64 -4.12 -20.96
C LYS A 183 1.83 -4.86 -19.65
N ARG A 184 2.39 -4.21 -18.63
CA ARG A 184 2.50 -4.78 -17.27
C ARG A 184 1.13 -5.18 -16.72
N ASP A 185 0.14 -4.30 -16.82
CA ASP A 185 -1.21 -4.52 -16.33
C ASP A 185 -1.96 -5.62 -17.12
N ALA A 186 -1.50 -5.91 -18.35
CA ALA A 186 -1.92 -7.04 -19.17
C ALA A 186 -1.14 -8.35 -18.88
N GLY A 187 -0.14 -8.31 -17.98
CA GLY A 187 0.71 -9.47 -17.67
C GLY A 187 1.88 -9.69 -18.67
N GLU A 188 2.05 -8.79 -19.64
CA GLU A 188 3.14 -8.83 -20.63
C GLU A 188 4.43 -8.25 -20.04
N ILE A 189 5.06 -8.99 -19.12
CA ILE A 189 6.17 -8.48 -18.30
C ILE A 189 7.41 -8.13 -19.11
N GLN A 190 7.85 -8.99 -20.05
CA GLN A 190 9.02 -8.73 -20.90
C GLN A 190 8.81 -7.51 -21.82
N PRO A 191 7.69 -7.40 -22.56
CA PRO A 191 7.38 -6.20 -23.32
C PRO A 191 7.28 -4.93 -22.47
N ALA A 192 6.84 -5.02 -21.21
CA ALA A 192 6.83 -3.89 -20.29
C ALA A 192 8.25 -3.44 -19.90
N ALA A 193 9.17 -4.38 -19.66
CA ALA A 193 10.58 -4.08 -19.40
C ALA A 193 11.28 -3.47 -20.62
N GLU A 194 10.98 -3.96 -21.83
CA GLU A 194 11.48 -3.37 -23.08
C GLU A 194 11.01 -1.92 -23.26
N ALA A 195 9.73 -1.66 -22.99
CA ALA A 195 9.18 -0.30 -23.01
C ALA A 195 9.86 0.62 -21.98
N ALA A 196 10.15 0.11 -20.77
CA ALA A 196 10.90 0.86 -19.78
C ALA A 196 12.31 1.25 -20.27
N ARG A 197 13.03 0.30 -20.88
CA ARG A 197 14.36 0.55 -21.47
C ARG A 197 14.29 1.56 -22.63
N ALA A 198 13.32 1.41 -23.52
CA ALA A 198 13.13 2.34 -24.65
C ALA A 198 12.82 3.76 -24.15
N GLY A 199 11.97 3.88 -23.13
CA GLY A 199 11.65 5.16 -22.52
C GLY A 199 12.85 5.81 -21.83
N HIS A 200 13.68 5.02 -21.12
CA HIS A 200 14.91 5.51 -20.52
C HIS A 200 15.95 5.92 -21.56
N ALA A 201 16.08 5.16 -22.64
CA ALA A 201 16.97 5.51 -23.77
C ALA A 201 16.53 6.80 -24.45
N ALA A 202 15.22 7.04 -24.60
CA ALA A 202 14.68 8.26 -25.16
C ALA A 202 14.94 9.50 -24.29
N ASN A 203 14.85 9.35 -22.97
CA ASN A 203 15.21 10.39 -22.01
C ASN A 203 15.72 9.78 -20.69
N PRO A 204 17.05 9.69 -20.50
CA PRO A 204 17.65 9.12 -19.29
C PRO A 204 17.31 9.85 -17.99
N LYS A 205 16.87 11.11 -18.06
CA LYS A 205 16.46 11.90 -16.88
C LYS A 205 14.97 11.80 -16.55
N ALA A 206 14.17 11.18 -17.42
CA ALA A 206 12.74 11.06 -17.21
C ALA A 206 12.43 10.09 -16.06
N PRO A 207 11.60 10.49 -15.06
CA PRO A 207 11.25 9.64 -13.91
C PRO A 207 10.35 8.47 -14.29
N GLY A 208 9.49 8.62 -15.29
CA GLY A 208 8.47 7.64 -15.66
C GLY A 208 9.01 6.24 -15.98
N PRO A 209 10.00 6.11 -16.87
CA PRO A 209 10.61 4.81 -17.19
C PRO A 209 11.24 4.11 -16.00
N ILE A 210 11.83 4.88 -15.06
CA ILE A 210 12.45 4.34 -13.85
C ILE A 210 11.39 3.84 -12.87
N MET A 211 10.28 4.59 -12.70
CA MET A 211 9.13 4.12 -11.89
C MET A 211 8.55 2.81 -12.43
N LEU A 212 8.43 2.68 -13.76
CA LEU A 212 8.00 1.45 -14.40
C LEU A 212 9.00 0.32 -14.12
N ALA A 213 10.30 0.56 -14.32
CA ALA A 213 11.35 -0.40 -14.04
C ALA A 213 11.34 -0.89 -12.58
N MET A 214 11.20 0.03 -11.62
CA MET A 214 11.09 -0.33 -10.20
C MET A 214 9.90 -1.25 -9.92
N SER A 215 8.76 -1.03 -10.60
CA SER A 215 7.58 -1.89 -10.45
C SER A 215 7.77 -3.31 -11.02
N LEU A 216 8.80 -3.55 -11.81
CA LEU A 216 9.14 -4.83 -12.43
C LEU A 216 10.35 -5.52 -11.76
N LEU A 217 10.96 -4.87 -10.78
CA LEU A 217 12.25 -5.27 -10.21
C LEU A 217 12.22 -6.66 -9.54
N ASN A 218 11.10 -7.04 -8.94
CA ASN A 218 10.95 -8.34 -8.30
C ASN A 218 10.75 -9.51 -9.28
N VAL A 219 10.35 -9.22 -10.53
CA VAL A 219 10.00 -10.24 -11.54
C VAL A 219 11.11 -10.41 -12.56
N VAL A 220 11.66 -9.31 -13.05
CA VAL A 220 12.70 -9.29 -14.10
C VAL A 220 13.89 -8.40 -13.71
N PRO A 221 14.55 -8.68 -12.57
CA PRO A 221 15.61 -7.82 -12.03
C PRO A 221 16.74 -7.58 -13.02
N ASN A 222 17.19 -8.60 -13.72
CA ASN A 222 18.31 -8.51 -14.67
C ASN A 222 18.04 -7.55 -15.83
N GLU A 223 16.77 -7.39 -16.20
CA GLU A 223 16.34 -6.55 -17.31
C GLU A 223 16.27 -5.06 -16.95
N VAL A 224 15.91 -4.76 -15.70
CA VAL A 224 15.60 -3.38 -15.27
C VAL A 224 16.61 -2.79 -14.30
N GLN A 225 17.35 -3.61 -13.56
CA GLN A 225 18.35 -3.15 -12.58
C GLN A 225 19.42 -2.24 -13.18
N PRO A 226 20.00 -2.50 -14.37
CA PRO A 226 21.04 -1.65 -14.94
C PRO A 226 20.57 -0.20 -15.16
N MET A 227 19.37 0.01 -15.71
CA MET A 227 18.84 1.35 -15.95
C MET A 227 18.49 2.08 -14.66
N ILE A 228 17.96 1.37 -13.64
CA ILE A 228 17.70 1.93 -12.31
C ILE A 228 19.04 2.39 -11.71
N SER A 229 20.07 1.54 -11.74
CA SER A 229 21.39 1.86 -11.19
C SER A 229 22.02 3.06 -11.90
N GLN A 230 21.90 3.15 -13.21
CA GLN A 230 22.39 4.29 -13.99
C GLN A 230 21.70 5.60 -13.58
N TYR A 231 20.35 5.58 -13.43
CA TYR A 231 19.60 6.74 -12.99
C TYR A 231 19.98 7.16 -11.56
N MET A 232 20.10 6.18 -10.64
CA MET A 232 20.43 6.43 -9.23
C MET A 232 21.88 6.88 -9.04
N ALA A 233 22.80 6.61 -9.97
CA ALA A 233 24.16 7.12 -9.94
C ALA A 233 24.24 8.62 -10.28
N GLY A 234 23.24 9.17 -10.96
CA GLY A 234 23.14 10.59 -11.29
C GLY A 234 22.42 11.41 -10.21
N ASP A 235 21.92 12.56 -10.64
CA ASP A 235 21.11 13.47 -9.83
C ASP A 235 19.65 12.98 -9.79
N ALA A 236 19.42 11.88 -9.09
CA ALA A 236 18.10 11.26 -8.99
C ALA A 236 17.18 12.11 -8.11
N LEU A 237 15.91 12.26 -8.53
CA LEU A 237 14.90 12.94 -7.74
C LEU A 237 14.76 12.30 -6.35
N PRO A 238 14.69 13.10 -5.26
CA PRO A 238 14.62 12.58 -3.88
C PRO A 238 13.52 11.55 -3.67
N ASP A 239 12.31 11.83 -4.18
CA ASP A 239 11.17 10.92 -4.08
C ASP A 239 11.40 9.59 -4.80
N LEU A 240 12.08 9.62 -5.95
CA LEU A 240 12.39 8.39 -6.68
C LEU A 240 13.45 7.55 -5.96
N ARG A 241 14.50 8.18 -5.42
CA ARG A 241 15.52 7.48 -4.64
C ARG A 241 14.91 6.87 -3.38
N LEU A 242 14.01 7.60 -2.71
CA LEU A 242 13.23 7.06 -1.58
C LEU A 242 12.36 5.88 -2.01
N GLY A 243 11.63 6.01 -3.13
CA GLY A 243 10.82 4.94 -3.69
C GLY A 243 11.64 3.68 -4.01
N TYR A 244 12.83 3.86 -4.59
CA TYR A 244 13.75 2.75 -4.84
C TYR A 244 14.26 2.10 -3.56
N ALA A 245 14.65 2.88 -2.56
CA ALA A 245 15.05 2.34 -1.26
C ALA A 245 13.92 1.52 -0.61
N ARG A 246 12.68 1.98 -0.69
CA ARG A 246 11.51 1.21 -0.21
C ARG A 246 11.32 -0.10 -0.97
N THR A 247 11.42 -0.06 -2.30
CA THR A 247 11.36 -1.28 -3.12
C THR A 247 12.45 -2.29 -2.72
N LEU A 248 13.66 -1.81 -2.43
CA LEU A 248 14.74 -2.67 -1.95
C LEU A 248 14.45 -3.28 -0.57
N ILE A 249 13.81 -2.53 0.34
CA ILE A 249 13.35 -3.04 1.65
C ILE A 249 12.31 -4.14 1.45
N ASP A 250 11.31 -3.90 0.59
CA ASP A 250 10.26 -4.88 0.27
C ASP A 250 10.83 -6.18 -0.35
N LEU A 251 11.99 -6.08 -1.01
CA LEU A 251 12.74 -7.20 -1.58
C LEU A 251 13.77 -7.82 -0.62
N ASP A 252 13.74 -7.44 0.67
CA ASP A 252 14.71 -7.86 1.71
C ASP A 252 16.18 -7.52 1.39
N GLN A 253 16.41 -6.48 0.58
CA GLN A 253 17.73 -5.99 0.21
C GLN A 253 18.15 -4.82 1.12
N MET A 254 18.28 -5.08 2.43
CA MET A 254 18.47 -4.05 3.46
C MET A 254 19.76 -3.24 3.27
N LYS A 255 20.89 -3.89 2.90
CA LYS A 255 22.18 -3.18 2.69
C LYS A 255 22.13 -2.20 1.51
N PRO A 256 21.67 -2.60 0.31
CA PRO A 256 21.44 -1.66 -0.80
C PRO A 256 20.47 -0.54 -0.43
N ALA A 257 19.37 -0.84 0.26
CA ALA A 257 18.41 0.18 0.71
C ALA A 257 19.07 1.21 1.63
N LEU A 258 19.86 0.76 2.61
CA LEU A 258 20.60 1.64 3.51
C LEU A 258 21.57 2.55 2.76
N ALA A 259 22.27 2.03 1.73
CA ALA A 259 23.17 2.83 0.90
C ALA A 259 22.41 3.94 0.15
N GLN A 260 21.21 3.64 -0.43
CA GLN A 260 20.38 4.62 -1.11
C GLN A 260 19.85 5.70 -0.15
N LEU A 261 19.42 5.33 1.06
CA LEU A 261 18.95 6.29 2.07
C LEU A 261 20.07 7.18 2.61
N ASN A 262 21.27 6.64 2.84
CA ASN A 262 22.43 7.44 3.21
C ASN A 262 22.78 8.46 2.12
N GLN A 263 22.80 8.03 0.85
CA GLN A 263 23.06 8.93 -0.27
C GLN A 263 21.97 10.00 -0.38
N LEU A 264 20.71 9.63 -0.19
CA LEU A 264 19.57 10.56 -0.21
C LEU A 264 19.73 11.67 0.84
N THR A 265 20.01 11.29 2.09
CA THR A 265 20.14 12.26 3.19
C THR A 265 21.40 13.12 3.10
N GLN A 266 22.46 12.63 2.45
CA GLN A 266 23.67 13.41 2.15
C GLN A 266 23.44 14.42 1.02
N GLN A 267 22.79 14.04 -0.07
CA GLN A 267 22.53 14.91 -1.22
C GLN A 267 21.37 15.90 -0.95
N HIS A 268 20.37 15.49 -0.18
CA HIS A 268 19.17 16.26 0.11
C HIS A 268 18.91 16.31 1.64
N PRO A 269 19.77 17.01 2.42
CA PRO A 269 19.70 17.00 3.89
C PRO A 269 18.42 17.61 4.48
N THR A 270 17.68 18.38 3.69
CA THR A 270 16.38 18.98 4.07
C THR A 270 15.17 18.11 3.71
N PHE A 271 15.37 17.00 3.00
CA PHE A 271 14.30 16.09 2.61
C PHE A 271 13.93 15.19 3.80
N ALA A 272 12.97 15.63 4.60
CA ALA A 272 12.57 14.98 5.85
C ALA A 272 12.21 13.49 5.70
N PRO A 273 11.44 13.05 4.67
CA PRO A 273 11.12 11.63 4.52
C PRO A 273 12.34 10.72 4.43
N GLY A 274 13.44 11.18 3.82
CA GLY A 274 14.70 10.42 3.75
C GLY A 274 15.26 10.07 5.13
N TRP A 275 15.23 11.01 6.06
CA TRP A 275 15.71 10.82 7.43
C TRP A 275 14.80 9.87 8.23
N LEU A 276 13.48 9.94 8.02
CA LEU A 276 12.54 9.01 8.65
C LEU A 276 12.85 7.57 8.24
N PHE A 277 12.86 7.31 6.93
CA PHE A 277 13.10 5.94 6.43
C PHE A 277 14.50 5.44 6.75
N LEU A 278 15.51 6.32 6.75
CA LEU A 278 16.87 5.97 7.18
C LEU A 278 16.87 5.54 8.65
N GLY A 279 16.25 6.33 9.52
CA GLY A 279 16.20 6.04 10.95
C GLY A 279 15.43 4.75 11.26
N LEU A 280 14.29 4.51 10.59
CA LEU A 280 13.53 3.26 10.75
C LEU A 280 14.35 2.05 10.31
N LEU A 281 14.97 2.09 9.12
CA LEU A 281 15.81 1.00 8.63
C LEU A 281 17.02 0.74 9.53
N GLN A 282 17.66 1.79 10.04
CA GLN A 282 18.76 1.66 11.01
C GLN A 282 18.30 1.00 12.32
N SER A 283 17.06 1.28 12.77
CA SER A 283 16.46 0.61 13.94
C SER A 283 16.27 -0.89 13.70
N ASP A 284 15.78 -1.28 12.53
CA ASP A 284 15.60 -2.68 12.16
C ASP A 284 16.95 -3.42 12.05
N LEU A 285 17.99 -2.72 11.60
CA LEU A 285 19.36 -3.23 11.54
C LEU A 285 20.12 -3.12 12.87
N THR A 286 19.42 -2.80 13.96
CA THR A 286 20.01 -2.66 15.31
C THR A 286 21.10 -1.59 15.44
N GLN A 287 21.17 -0.62 14.53
CA GLN A 287 22.11 0.50 14.55
C GLN A 287 21.56 1.65 15.42
N VAL A 288 21.38 1.39 16.71
CA VAL A 288 20.59 2.21 17.64
C VAL A 288 21.00 3.69 17.64
N LEU A 289 22.30 3.99 17.77
CA LEU A 289 22.79 5.39 17.82
C LEU A 289 22.54 6.16 16.53
N LEU A 290 22.74 5.51 15.38
CA LEU A 290 22.50 6.12 14.06
C LEU A 290 21.01 6.34 13.83
N SER A 291 20.19 5.36 14.19
CA SER A 291 18.74 5.46 14.13
C SER A 291 18.20 6.64 14.94
N GLU A 292 18.68 6.78 16.19
CA GLU A 292 18.28 7.89 17.07
C GLU A 292 18.64 9.24 16.45
N GLN A 293 19.84 9.39 15.90
CA GLN A 293 20.27 10.61 15.22
C GLN A 293 19.40 10.93 14.01
N SER A 294 19.12 9.95 13.16
CA SER A 294 18.32 10.12 11.95
C SER A 294 16.87 10.50 12.28
N LEU A 295 16.25 9.83 13.26
CA LEU A 295 14.88 10.14 13.66
C LEU A 295 14.76 11.51 14.35
N LYS A 296 15.73 11.91 15.17
CA LYS A 296 15.78 13.26 15.74
C LYS A 296 15.97 14.34 14.67
N GLN A 297 16.78 14.06 13.64
CA GLN A 297 16.92 14.97 12.51
C GLN A 297 15.61 15.12 11.72
N TYR A 298 14.88 14.02 11.50
CA TYR A 298 13.55 14.05 10.90
C TYR A 298 12.60 14.96 11.70
N ILE A 299 12.49 14.73 13.01
CA ILE A 299 11.62 15.53 13.89
C ILE A 299 11.97 17.01 13.81
N LYS A 300 13.27 17.34 13.88
CA LYS A 300 13.74 18.74 13.76
C LYS A 300 13.34 19.39 12.43
N LEU A 301 13.42 18.65 11.33
CA LEU A 301 13.04 19.18 10.01
C LEU A 301 11.55 19.46 9.93
N VAL A 302 10.72 18.54 10.44
CA VAL A 302 9.25 18.67 10.43
C VAL A 302 8.79 19.81 11.35
N ASP A 303 9.35 19.91 12.56
CA ASP A 303 9.03 21.00 13.50
C ASP A 303 9.36 22.38 12.92
N ASN A 304 10.45 22.49 12.15
CA ASN A 304 10.86 23.74 11.50
C ASN A 304 9.99 24.10 10.27
N ALA A 305 9.51 23.10 9.54
CA ALA A 305 8.74 23.30 8.30
C ALA A 305 7.32 23.82 8.53
N LYS A 306 6.71 23.54 9.71
CA LYS A 306 5.32 23.85 10.05
C LYS A 306 4.32 23.37 8.99
N ASP A 307 4.68 22.36 8.21
CA ASP A 307 3.89 21.80 7.12
C ASP A 307 3.15 20.56 7.62
N PRO A 308 1.82 20.57 7.70
CA PRO A 308 1.03 19.44 8.15
C PRO A 308 1.27 18.16 7.31
N ASP A 309 1.53 18.30 6.01
CA ASP A 309 1.74 17.16 5.11
C ASP A 309 3.06 16.41 5.40
N GLN A 310 4.05 17.07 5.99
CA GLN A 310 5.31 16.45 6.40
C GLN A 310 5.25 15.78 7.78
N SER A 311 4.21 16.05 8.56
CA SER A 311 4.04 15.51 9.92
C SER A 311 3.58 14.05 9.98
N GLY A 312 3.20 13.47 8.84
CA GLY A 312 2.61 12.12 8.76
C GLY A 312 3.45 10.99 9.37
N GLY A 313 4.77 11.16 9.47
CA GLY A 313 5.69 10.17 10.04
C GLY A 313 6.12 10.42 11.49
N LEU A 314 5.61 11.48 12.17
CA LEU A 314 6.02 11.79 13.55
C LEU A 314 5.67 10.69 14.53
N SER A 315 4.51 10.09 14.38
CA SER A 315 4.07 8.98 15.24
C SER A 315 5.00 7.78 15.14
N GLU A 316 5.42 7.42 13.92
CA GLU A 316 6.36 6.34 13.65
C GLU A 316 7.74 6.66 14.25
N ALA A 317 8.22 7.89 14.10
CA ALA A 317 9.49 8.32 14.66
C ALA A 317 9.47 8.25 16.20
N TYR A 318 8.43 8.76 16.85
CA TYR A 318 8.29 8.71 18.31
C TYR A 318 8.12 7.27 18.83
N LEU A 319 7.37 6.42 18.11
CA LEU A 319 7.24 5.00 18.44
C LEU A 319 8.59 4.27 18.36
N ALA A 320 9.37 4.51 17.31
CA ALA A 320 10.69 3.90 17.15
C ALA A 320 11.67 4.38 18.25
N LEU A 321 11.69 5.68 18.55
CA LEU A 321 12.51 6.23 19.63
C LEU A 321 12.09 5.67 21.01
N SER A 322 10.80 5.54 21.26
CA SER A 322 10.28 4.90 22.48
C SER A 322 10.73 3.44 22.60
N GLN A 323 10.65 2.68 21.50
CA GLN A 323 11.08 1.28 21.49
C GLN A 323 12.58 1.13 21.75
N MET A 324 13.39 2.00 21.17
CA MET A 324 14.85 2.00 21.42
C MET A 324 15.16 2.33 22.89
N ALA A 325 14.55 3.37 23.47
CA ALA A 325 14.70 3.72 24.86
C ALA A 325 14.26 2.57 25.78
N GLN A 326 13.16 1.90 25.46
CA GLN A 326 12.67 0.71 26.18
C GLN A 326 13.68 -0.43 26.19
N LYS A 327 14.27 -0.75 25.01
CA LYS A 327 15.31 -1.79 24.90
C LYS A 327 16.57 -1.47 25.70
N GLN A 328 16.86 -0.18 25.88
CA GLN A 328 17.98 0.30 26.72
C GLN A 328 17.64 0.39 28.22
N GLY A 329 16.42 -0.01 28.63
CA GLY A 329 15.95 0.09 30.00
C GLY A 329 15.56 1.52 30.46
N GLN A 330 15.54 2.48 29.53
CA GLN A 330 15.21 3.89 29.81
C GLN A 330 13.69 4.12 29.75
N LEU A 331 12.95 3.47 30.67
CA LEU A 331 11.48 3.40 30.60
C LEU A 331 10.80 4.78 30.69
N THR A 332 11.37 5.72 31.48
CA THR A 332 10.84 7.10 31.57
C THR A 332 10.97 7.82 30.21
N GLN A 333 12.13 7.75 29.58
CA GLN A 333 12.35 8.36 28.27
C GLN A 333 11.48 7.72 27.18
N ALA A 334 11.24 6.40 27.28
CA ALA A 334 10.34 5.70 26.38
C ALA A 334 8.90 6.25 26.47
N ASP A 335 8.39 6.51 27.67
CA ASP A 335 7.06 7.09 27.87
C ASP A 335 6.99 8.56 27.46
N GLU A 336 8.06 9.35 27.67
CA GLU A 336 8.17 10.73 27.18
C GLU A 336 8.05 10.83 25.65
N TRP A 337 8.65 9.89 24.91
CA TRP A 337 8.48 9.82 23.46
C TRP A 337 7.04 9.51 23.06
N LEU A 338 6.39 8.57 23.74
CA LEU A 338 4.98 8.24 23.48
C LEU A 338 4.04 9.42 23.82
N ALA A 339 4.39 10.23 24.81
CA ALA A 339 3.59 11.40 25.21
C ALA A 339 3.57 12.51 24.13
N ARG A 340 4.54 12.52 23.21
CA ARG A 340 4.59 13.47 22.09
C ARG A 340 3.68 13.09 20.93
N ILE A 341 3.17 11.86 20.88
CA ILE A 341 2.27 11.41 19.82
C ILE A 341 0.89 12.07 20.04
N PRO A 342 0.30 12.71 19.02
CA PRO A 342 -1.02 13.31 19.15
C PRO A 342 -2.08 12.29 19.59
N PRO A 343 -3.00 12.64 20.51
CA PRO A 343 -3.96 11.69 21.09
C PRO A 343 -4.85 10.95 20.06
N ASN A 344 -5.05 11.56 18.90
CA ASN A 344 -5.87 10.99 17.82
C ASN A 344 -5.06 10.18 16.79
N ALA A 345 -3.75 10.17 16.91
CA ALA A 345 -2.86 9.43 16.02
C ALA A 345 -2.62 8.03 16.61
N ASP A 346 -3.28 7.03 16.02
CA ASP A 346 -3.11 5.61 16.34
C ASP A 346 -3.20 5.27 17.86
N PRO A 347 -4.34 5.59 18.53
CA PRO A 347 -4.45 5.48 19.97
C PRO A 347 -4.24 4.05 20.48
N LEU A 348 -4.60 3.02 19.70
CA LEU A 348 -4.41 1.62 20.10
C LEU A 348 -2.93 1.24 20.11
N LYS A 349 -2.15 1.66 19.11
CA LYS A 349 -0.72 1.37 19.03
C LYS A 349 0.06 2.06 20.16
N VAL A 350 -0.30 3.31 20.47
CA VAL A 350 0.28 4.04 21.62
C VAL A 350 -0.07 3.35 22.95
N ALA A 351 -1.33 2.97 23.14
CA ALA A 351 -1.77 2.26 24.34
C ALA A 351 -1.06 0.90 24.48
N SER A 352 -0.91 0.14 23.38
CA SER A 352 -0.18 -1.13 23.38
C SER A 352 1.28 -0.95 23.79
N ARG A 353 1.95 0.10 23.30
CA ARG A 353 3.33 0.41 23.71
C ARG A 353 3.43 0.81 25.19
N ARG A 354 2.54 1.66 25.68
CA ARG A 354 2.50 2.03 27.10
C ARG A 354 2.18 0.83 28.00
N ALA A 355 1.27 -0.04 27.57
CA ALA A 355 0.99 -1.27 28.27
C ALA A 355 2.24 -2.15 28.39
N ALA A 356 3.04 -2.28 27.31
CA ALA A 356 4.30 -3.02 27.35
C ALA A 356 5.33 -2.40 28.32
N LEU A 357 5.43 -1.07 28.42
CA LEU A 357 6.27 -0.41 29.42
C LEU A 357 5.80 -0.70 30.85
N LEU A 358 4.48 -0.65 31.10
CA LEU A 358 3.88 -0.99 32.39
C LEU A 358 4.15 -2.46 32.77
N ALA A 359 4.12 -3.39 31.79
CA ALA A 359 4.44 -4.79 32.05
C ALA A 359 5.89 -4.98 32.52
N GLN A 360 6.86 -4.28 31.92
CA GLN A 360 8.26 -4.30 32.35
C GLN A 360 8.46 -3.74 33.77
N GLN A 361 7.55 -2.85 34.21
CA GLN A 361 7.51 -2.33 35.57
C GLN A 361 6.75 -3.25 36.54
N GLY A 362 6.31 -4.44 36.11
CA GLY A 362 5.49 -5.36 36.92
C GLY A 362 4.00 -4.97 37.04
N ARG A 363 3.56 -3.91 36.34
CA ARG A 363 2.21 -3.33 36.39
C ARG A 363 1.32 -3.84 35.26
N LYS A 364 1.26 -5.15 35.07
CA LYS A 364 0.52 -5.76 33.95
C LYS A 364 -0.98 -5.45 33.98
N SER A 365 -1.61 -5.41 35.14
CA SER A 365 -3.04 -5.06 35.26
C SER A 365 -3.36 -3.63 34.81
N ASP A 366 -2.43 -2.69 35.03
CA ASP A 366 -2.62 -1.32 34.58
C ASP A 366 -2.45 -1.23 33.04
N GLY A 367 -1.57 -2.04 32.46
CA GLY A 367 -1.42 -2.17 31.01
C GLY A 367 -2.71 -2.67 30.34
N LEU A 368 -3.36 -3.69 30.90
CA LEU A 368 -4.64 -4.18 30.41
C LEU A 368 -5.74 -3.11 30.47
N LYS A 369 -5.88 -2.43 31.61
CA LYS A 369 -6.86 -1.33 31.76
C LYS A 369 -6.65 -0.23 30.72
N LEU A 370 -5.39 0.10 30.41
CA LEU A 370 -5.07 1.10 29.40
C LEU A 370 -5.57 0.68 28.02
N LEU A 371 -5.39 -0.59 27.62
CA LEU A 371 -5.92 -1.13 26.37
C LEU A 371 -7.45 -1.11 26.33
N GLU A 372 -8.10 -1.51 27.44
CA GLU A 372 -9.56 -1.53 27.57
C GLU A 372 -10.17 -0.12 27.47
N GLN A 373 -9.46 0.92 27.90
CA GLN A 373 -9.93 2.32 27.86
C GLN A 373 -9.80 2.96 26.47
N VAL A 374 -9.10 2.35 25.52
CA VAL A 374 -9.00 2.88 24.14
C VAL A 374 -10.39 2.98 23.53
N LYS A 375 -10.77 4.20 23.15
CA LYS A 375 -12.05 4.45 22.46
C LYS A 375 -12.02 3.83 21.05
N VAL A 376 -13.10 3.18 20.67
CA VAL A 376 -13.30 2.62 19.34
C VAL A 376 -14.32 3.48 18.59
N ASN A 377 -13.97 3.91 17.39
CA ASN A 377 -14.78 4.82 16.59
C ASN A 377 -15.50 4.11 15.43
N ASN A 378 -15.05 2.91 15.08
CA ASN A 378 -15.58 2.14 13.98
C ASN A 378 -15.38 0.62 14.22
N PRO A 379 -16.03 -0.25 13.44
CA PRO A 379 -15.90 -1.70 13.58
C PRO A 379 -14.46 -2.22 13.45
N GLN A 380 -13.64 -1.60 12.60
CA GLN A 380 -12.25 -1.99 12.40
C GLN A 380 -11.41 -1.73 13.67
N ASP A 381 -11.59 -0.59 14.33
CA ASP A 381 -10.91 -0.28 15.60
C ASP A 381 -11.33 -1.28 16.69
N ALA A 382 -12.62 -1.66 16.74
CA ALA A 382 -13.12 -2.63 17.71
C ALA A 382 -12.45 -4.01 17.53
N ARG A 383 -12.28 -4.44 16.28
CA ARG A 383 -11.61 -5.68 15.90
C ARG A 383 -10.13 -5.66 16.33
N LEU A 384 -9.41 -4.60 15.95
CA LEU A 384 -7.99 -4.45 16.29
C LEU A 384 -7.76 -4.38 17.80
N LYS A 385 -8.65 -3.71 18.53
CA LYS A 385 -8.61 -3.64 20.01
C LYS A 385 -8.80 -5.03 20.63
N ALA A 386 -9.73 -5.83 20.12
CA ALA A 386 -9.94 -7.19 20.63
C ALA A 386 -8.70 -8.07 20.42
N LEU A 387 -8.07 -8.01 19.25
CA LEU A 387 -6.81 -8.71 18.96
C LEU A 387 -5.68 -8.26 19.90
N ALA A 388 -5.52 -6.94 20.12
CA ALA A 388 -4.48 -6.41 21.00
C ALA A 388 -4.68 -6.85 22.47
N ILE A 389 -5.93 -6.85 22.96
CA ILE A 389 -6.24 -7.32 24.31
C ILE A 389 -6.03 -8.83 24.42
N SER A 390 -6.42 -9.62 23.41
CA SER A 390 -6.18 -11.07 23.38
C SER A 390 -4.70 -11.39 23.42
N GLN A 391 -3.91 -10.75 22.56
CA GLN A 391 -2.46 -10.91 22.57
C GLN A 391 -1.86 -10.59 23.94
N TRP A 392 -2.27 -9.47 24.54
CA TRP A 392 -1.83 -9.08 25.89
C TRP A 392 -2.12 -10.15 26.94
N LEU A 393 -3.36 -10.64 26.97
CA LEU A 393 -3.79 -11.68 27.91
C LEU A 393 -3.05 -13.00 27.68
N ARG A 394 -2.82 -13.35 26.43
CA ARG A 394 -2.06 -14.55 26.05
C ARG A 394 -0.60 -14.46 26.50
N GLU A 395 0.06 -13.31 26.34
CA GLU A 395 1.42 -13.07 26.84
C GLU A 395 1.48 -13.09 28.37
N ASP A 396 0.41 -12.69 29.05
CA ASP A 396 0.26 -12.80 30.51
C ASP A 396 -0.23 -14.20 30.97
N LYS A 397 -0.28 -15.19 30.05
CA LYS A 397 -0.71 -16.59 30.31
C LYS A 397 -2.18 -16.72 30.75
N GLN A 398 -3.00 -15.69 30.53
CA GLN A 398 -4.44 -15.68 30.83
C GLN A 398 -5.26 -16.17 29.61
N ILE A 399 -4.99 -17.40 29.14
CA ILE A 399 -5.50 -17.92 27.86
C ILE A 399 -7.04 -17.97 27.81
N ASN A 400 -7.71 -18.35 28.94
CA ASN A 400 -9.18 -18.37 28.97
C ASN A 400 -9.81 -16.98 28.88
N ALA A 401 -9.18 -15.95 29.47
CA ALA A 401 -9.64 -14.56 29.33
C ALA A 401 -9.46 -14.06 27.88
N ALA A 402 -8.32 -14.38 27.26
CA ALA A 402 -8.09 -14.08 25.84
C ALA A 402 -9.16 -14.72 24.95
N LEU A 403 -9.47 -16.00 25.20
CA LEU A 403 -10.51 -16.72 24.47
C LEU A 403 -11.87 -16.01 24.56
N THR A 404 -12.28 -15.61 25.76
CA THR A 404 -13.54 -14.89 25.96
C THR A 404 -13.61 -13.58 25.14
N ILE A 405 -12.51 -12.82 25.09
CA ILE A 405 -12.43 -11.58 24.28
C ILE A 405 -12.63 -11.88 22.79
N ILE A 406 -11.96 -12.92 22.29
CA ILE A 406 -12.06 -13.30 20.88
C ILE A 406 -13.43 -13.88 20.53
N GLU A 407 -14.04 -14.68 21.40
CA GLU A 407 -15.42 -15.17 21.23
C GLU A 407 -16.41 -14.02 21.10
N GLN A 408 -16.32 -13.01 21.97
CA GLN A 408 -17.15 -11.82 21.92
C GLN A 408 -16.93 -11.00 20.63
N ALA A 409 -15.69 -10.94 20.15
CA ALA A 409 -15.36 -10.26 18.90
C ALA A 409 -15.91 -11.03 17.69
N LEU A 410 -15.75 -12.35 17.64
CA LEU A 410 -16.27 -13.21 16.57
C LEU A 410 -17.80 -13.22 16.52
N ALA A 411 -18.49 -13.06 17.65
CA ALA A 411 -19.95 -12.90 17.65
C ALA A 411 -20.40 -11.64 16.86
N LYS A 412 -19.55 -10.61 16.78
CA LYS A 412 -19.79 -9.36 16.02
C LYS A 412 -19.22 -9.44 14.59
N PHE A 413 -18.13 -10.16 14.41
CA PHE A 413 -17.37 -10.26 13.16
C PHE A 413 -17.11 -11.73 12.78
N PRO A 414 -18.15 -12.54 12.51
CA PRO A 414 -18.02 -14.00 12.37
C PRO A 414 -17.17 -14.45 11.20
N ALA A 415 -17.07 -13.64 10.15
CA ALA A 415 -16.27 -13.93 8.95
C ALA A 415 -14.83 -13.38 9.00
N ASP A 416 -14.42 -12.78 10.11
CA ASP A 416 -13.08 -12.20 10.24
C ASP A 416 -12.03 -13.28 10.44
N THR A 417 -11.16 -13.44 9.45
CA THR A 417 -10.15 -14.50 9.45
C THR A 417 -9.01 -14.27 10.43
N ASP A 418 -8.71 -13.01 10.80
CA ASP A 418 -7.64 -12.72 11.77
C ASP A 418 -8.11 -13.08 13.19
N LEU A 419 -9.38 -12.78 13.53
CA LEU A 419 -10.00 -13.23 14.78
C LEU A 419 -10.13 -14.75 14.83
N GLN A 420 -10.48 -15.40 13.69
CA GLN A 420 -10.53 -16.86 13.61
C GLN A 420 -9.15 -17.49 13.79
N SER A 421 -8.08 -16.88 13.26
CA SER A 421 -6.70 -17.33 13.44
C SER A 421 -6.25 -17.21 14.91
N GLU A 422 -6.54 -16.07 15.57
CA GLU A 422 -6.25 -15.90 17.00
C GLU A 422 -7.04 -16.93 17.86
N MET A 423 -8.32 -17.15 17.52
CA MET A 423 -9.14 -18.19 18.15
C MET A 423 -8.52 -19.58 18.00
N ALA A 424 -8.04 -19.93 16.79
CA ALA A 424 -7.40 -21.21 16.53
C ALA A 424 -6.13 -21.40 17.39
N MET A 425 -5.29 -20.36 17.48
CA MET A 425 -4.09 -20.36 18.33
C MET A 425 -4.42 -20.54 19.82
N LEU A 426 -5.46 -19.88 20.32
CA LEU A 426 -5.91 -20.05 21.71
C LEU A 426 -6.47 -21.45 21.95
N CYS A 427 -7.23 -21.99 20.99
CA CYS A 427 -7.74 -23.38 21.05
C CYS A 427 -6.60 -24.40 21.10
N GLU A 428 -5.53 -24.20 20.32
CA GLU A 428 -4.35 -25.07 20.36
C GLU A 428 -3.71 -25.07 21.76
N LYS A 429 -3.47 -23.90 22.34
CA LYS A 429 -2.92 -23.77 23.70
C LYS A 429 -3.78 -24.40 24.79
N LEU A 430 -5.10 -24.50 24.56
CA LEU A 430 -6.05 -25.15 25.45
C LEU A 430 -6.26 -26.65 25.13
N GLY A 431 -5.58 -27.22 24.14
CA GLY A 431 -5.76 -28.61 23.69
C GLY A 431 -7.09 -28.86 22.96
N ARG A 432 -7.80 -27.82 22.53
CA ARG A 432 -9.07 -27.91 21.76
C ARG A 432 -8.80 -28.12 20.27
N PHE A 433 -8.10 -29.17 19.93
CA PHE A 433 -7.56 -29.39 18.59
C PHE A 433 -8.61 -29.50 17.48
N ASP A 434 -9.76 -30.11 17.75
CA ASP A 434 -10.85 -30.22 16.74
C ASP A 434 -11.41 -28.84 16.36
N GLN A 435 -11.55 -27.95 17.34
CA GLN A 435 -12.03 -26.59 17.11
C GLN A 435 -10.99 -25.77 16.34
N MET A 436 -9.70 -25.88 16.73
CA MET A 436 -8.57 -25.27 16.02
C MET A 436 -8.55 -25.71 14.56
N GLU A 437 -8.60 -27.02 14.30
CA GLU A 437 -8.58 -27.55 12.93
C GLU A 437 -9.77 -27.06 12.10
N SER A 438 -10.98 -27.04 12.66
CA SER A 438 -12.18 -26.54 11.99
C SER A 438 -12.02 -25.07 11.56
N LEU A 439 -11.48 -24.23 12.44
CA LEU A 439 -11.23 -22.81 12.15
C LEU A 439 -10.19 -22.64 11.03
N LEU A 440 -9.03 -23.31 11.14
CA LEU A 440 -7.96 -23.19 10.15
C LEU A 440 -8.40 -23.69 8.78
N ARG A 441 -9.14 -24.81 8.71
CA ARG A 441 -9.72 -25.28 7.44
C ARG A 441 -10.76 -24.31 6.87
N GLY A 442 -11.52 -23.63 7.73
CA GLY A 442 -12.42 -22.54 7.33
C GLY A 442 -11.65 -21.38 6.68
N ILE A 443 -10.56 -20.93 7.31
CA ILE A 443 -9.70 -19.87 6.78
C ILE A 443 -9.12 -20.26 5.42
N MET A 444 -8.55 -21.47 5.29
CA MET A 444 -7.98 -21.96 4.03
C MET A 444 -8.99 -21.98 2.87
N LYS A 445 -10.29 -22.22 3.14
CA LYS A 445 -11.34 -22.17 2.12
C LYS A 445 -11.62 -20.73 1.64
N VAL A 446 -11.61 -19.77 2.56
CA VAL A 446 -11.88 -18.36 2.27
C VAL A 446 -10.67 -17.65 1.70
N LYS A 447 -9.48 -17.97 2.23
CA LYS A 447 -8.18 -17.40 1.84
C LYS A 447 -7.20 -18.52 1.44
N PRO A 448 -7.29 -19.10 0.25
CA PRO A 448 -6.43 -20.20 -0.18
C PRO A 448 -4.95 -19.81 -0.38
N THR A 449 -4.63 -18.53 -0.22
CA THR A 449 -3.28 -17.97 -0.26
C THR A 449 -2.73 -17.62 1.12
N ASP A 450 -3.43 -17.95 2.19
CA ASP A 450 -2.98 -17.70 3.57
C ASP A 450 -1.98 -18.77 4.02
N ALA A 451 -0.69 -18.49 3.83
CA ALA A 451 0.39 -19.40 4.18
C ALA A 451 0.39 -19.80 5.67
N HIS A 452 0.03 -18.86 6.55
CA HIS A 452 0.07 -19.09 7.99
C HIS A 452 -1.03 -20.05 8.46
N ALA A 453 -2.21 -20.04 7.84
CA ALA A 453 -3.26 -21.00 8.18
C ALA A 453 -2.86 -22.45 7.81
N PHE A 454 -2.24 -22.63 6.63
CA PHE A 454 -1.67 -23.93 6.24
C PHE A 454 -0.55 -24.35 7.18
N ASN A 455 0.36 -23.44 7.51
CA ASN A 455 1.47 -23.72 8.42
C ASN A 455 0.99 -24.09 9.81
N ALA A 456 0.06 -23.35 10.39
CA ALA A 456 -0.44 -23.60 11.74
C ALA A 456 -1.05 -24.99 11.89
N LEU A 457 -1.88 -25.42 10.94
CA LEU A 457 -2.44 -26.77 10.99
C LEU A 457 -1.36 -27.83 10.75
N GLY A 458 -0.51 -27.63 9.74
CA GLY A 458 0.57 -28.56 9.42
C GLY A 458 1.56 -28.75 10.58
N TYR A 459 1.97 -27.66 11.22
CA TYR A 459 2.85 -27.68 12.40
C TYR A 459 2.18 -28.41 13.57
N SER A 460 0.94 -28.09 13.90
CA SER A 460 0.21 -28.74 15.00
C SER A 460 0.07 -30.25 14.81
N LEU A 461 -0.13 -30.71 13.57
CA LEU A 461 -0.15 -32.13 13.25
C LEU A 461 1.25 -32.78 13.39
N ALA A 462 2.29 -32.10 12.91
CA ALA A 462 3.67 -32.57 13.00
C ALA A 462 4.15 -32.63 14.45
N ASP A 463 3.89 -31.60 15.24
CA ASP A 463 4.29 -31.52 16.65
C ASP A 463 3.65 -32.64 17.47
N ARG A 464 2.37 -32.91 17.27
CA ARG A 464 1.65 -34.03 17.90
C ARG A 464 2.00 -35.42 17.31
N ASN A 465 2.84 -35.46 16.29
CA ASN A 465 3.25 -36.69 15.59
C ASN A 465 2.06 -37.48 15.03
N ILE A 466 1.06 -36.83 14.48
CA ILE A 466 -0.14 -37.43 13.89
C ILE A 466 -0.32 -36.97 12.45
N ARG A 467 -0.89 -37.81 11.61
CA ARG A 467 -1.21 -37.49 10.22
C ARG A 467 -0.05 -36.79 9.47
N LEU A 468 1.18 -37.30 9.63
CA LEU A 468 2.40 -36.66 9.12
C LEU A 468 2.40 -36.44 7.59
N ASN A 469 1.69 -37.26 6.81
CA ASN A 469 1.55 -37.07 5.36
C ASN A 469 0.72 -35.82 5.07
N GLU A 470 -0.38 -35.63 5.78
CA GLU A 470 -1.20 -34.40 5.66
C GLU A 470 -0.44 -33.18 6.17
N ALA A 471 0.28 -33.32 7.30
CA ALA A 471 1.15 -32.23 7.78
C ALA A 471 2.15 -31.78 6.71
N ARG A 472 2.75 -32.74 6.00
CA ARG A 472 3.68 -32.47 4.89
C ARG A 472 3.02 -31.68 3.74
N GLU A 473 1.84 -32.11 3.31
CA GLU A 473 1.11 -31.39 2.24
C GLU A 473 0.80 -29.94 2.63
N LEU A 474 0.35 -29.73 3.87
CA LEU A 474 0.01 -28.42 4.39
C LEU A 474 1.25 -27.52 4.52
N ILE A 475 2.33 -28.02 5.11
CA ILE A 475 3.56 -27.24 5.29
C ILE A 475 4.23 -26.94 3.93
N LEU A 476 4.26 -27.89 3.00
CA LEU A 476 4.78 -27.64 1.65
C LEU A 476 3.95 -26.59 0.91
N LYS A 477 2.62 -26.58 1.10
CA LYS A 477 1.76 -25.53 0.57
C LYS A 477 2.08 -24.17 1.18
N ALA A 478 2.32 -24.10 2.49
CA ALA A 478 2.75 -22.88 3.17
C ALA A 478 4.10 -22.37 2.63
N VAL A 479 5.08 -23.26 2.46
CA VAL A 479 6.40 -22.94 1.85
C VAL A 479 6.25 -22.42 0.42
N GLN A 480 5.37 -23.02 -0.39
CA GLN A 480 5.10 -22.54 -1.75
C GLN A 480 4.57 -21.09 -1.74
N LEU A 481 3.70 -20.76 -0.77
CA LEU A 481 3.09 -19.44 -0.65
C LEU A 481 4.05 -18.40 -0.04
N ALA A 482 4.89 -18.80 0.91
CA ALA A 482 5.84 -17.93 1.61
C ALA A 482 7.22 -18.62 1.79
N PRO A 483 8.02 -18.79 0.72
CA PRO A 483 9.23 -19.62 0.73
C PRO A 483 10.37 -19.06 1.59
N ARG A 484 10.34 -17.76 1.93
CA ARG A 484 11.38 -17.11 2.73
C ARG A 484 10.97 -16.85 4.19
N ASP A 485 9.79 -17.29 4.61
CA ASP A 485 9.35 -17.12 6.00
C ASP A 485 10.10 -18.07 6.91
N PRO A 486 10.91 -17.59 7.88
CA PRO A 486 11.73 -18.42 8.75
C PRO A 486 10.91 -19.34 9.65
N PHE A 487 9.70 -18.93 10.05
CA PHE A 487 8.82 -19.73 10.91
C PHE A 487 8.16 -20.88 10.13
N ILE A 488 7.86 -20.65 8.84
CA ILE A 488 7.38 -21.72 7.96
C ILE A 488 8.51 -22.70 7.63
N GLN A 489 9.74 -22.19 7.47
CA GLN A 489 10.93 -23.04 7.31
C GLN A 489 11.22 -23.85 8.58
N ASP A 490 11.06 -23.27 9.76
CA ASP A 490 11.15 -23.98 11.04
C ASP A 490 10.15 -25.13 11.11
N SER A 491 8.88 -24.88 10.77
CA SER A 491 7.85 -25.91 10.73
C SER A 491 8.19 -27.05 9.75
N LEU A 492 8.80 -26.72 8.59
CA LEU A 492 9.28 -27.73 7.65
C LEU A 492 10.43 -28.54 8.24
N GLY A 493 11.40 -27.89 8.87
CA GLY A 493 12.52 -28.56 9.54
C GLY A 493 12.05 -29.46 10.68
N TRP A 494 11.08 -28.97 11.47
CA TRP A 494 10.46 -29.79 12.52
C TRP A 494 9.76 -31.04 11.98
N LEU A 495 8.96 -30.85 10.89
CA LEU A 495 8.33 -31.97 10.20
C LEU A 495 9.36 -33.02 9.70
N GLU A 496 10.46 -32.55 9.06
CA GLU A 496 11.51 -33.48 8.57
C GLU A 496 12.13 -34.28 9.72
N TYR A 497 12.33 -33.65 10.87
CA TYR A 497 12.75 -34.36 12.08
C TYR A 497 11.72 -35.40 12.52
N ARG A 498 10.43 -35.05 12.60
CA ARG A 498 9.34 -35.93 13.02
C ARG A 498 9.15 -37.14 12.10
N VAL A 499 9.50 -37.05 10.83
CA VAL A 499 9.48 -38.17 9.87
C VAL A 499 10.80 -38.91 9.78
N GLY A 500 11.83 -38.55 10.57
CA GLY A 500 13.11 -39.23 10.67
C GLY A 500 14.21 -38.72 9.74
N ASN A 501 13.99 -37.64 8.99
CA ASN A 501 14.97 -37.05 8.08
C ASN A 501 15.89 -36.06 8.82
N THR A 502 16.62 -36.54 9.85
CA THR A 502 17.37 -35.69 10.79
C THR A 502 18.39 -34.76 10.09
N ALA A 503 19.10 -35.26 9.05
CA ALA A 503 20.09 -34.44 8.34
C ALA A 503 19.46 -33.28 7.61
N GLU A 504 18.32 -33.47 6.95
CA GLU A 504 17.57 -32.44 6.27
C GLU A 504 16.93 -31.44 7.26
N ALA A 505 16.40 -31.95 8.38
CA ALA A 505 15.90 -31.12 9.47
C ALA A 505 16.96 -30.14 9.98
N ILE A 506 18.18 -30.60 10.25
CA ILE A 506 19.31 -29.75 10.68
C ILE A 506 19.58 -28.68 9.63
N ARG A 507 19.69 -29.06 8.35
CA ARG A 507 19.99 -28.13 7.27
C ARG A 507 18.96 -26.99 7.18
N ILE A 508 17.68 -27.35 7.28
CA ILE A 508 16.58 -26.37 7.18
C ILE A 508 16.52 -25.48 8.42
N LEU A 509 16.61 -26.06 9.62
CA LEU A 509 16.54 -25.33 10.89
C LEU A 509 17.75 -24.40 11.08
N GLU A 510 18.97 -24.80 10.69
CA GLU A 510 20.15 -23.93 10.68
C GLU A 510 19.94 -22.71 9.77
N ALA A 511 19.36 -22.93 8.57
CA ALA A 511 19.07 -21.85 7.64
C ALA A 511 17.98 -20.90 8.18
N ALA A 512 16.91 -21.43 8.78
CA ALA A 512 15.84 -20.66 9.41
C ALA A 512 16.37 -19.82 10.58
N TYR A 513 17.15 -20.43 11.48
CA TYR A 513 17.75 -19.73 12.62
C TYR A 513 18.74 -18.64 12.18
N LYS A 514 19.55 -18.90 11.16
CA LYS A 514 20.47 -17.92 10.59
C LYS A 514 19.74 -16.73 9.97
N ALA A 515 18.62 -16.99 9.30
CA ALA A 515 17.79 -15.93 8.70
C ALA A 515 17.12 -15.07 9.78
N ARG A 516 16.65 -15.72 10.83
CA ARG A 516 16.00 -15.05 11.98
C ARG A 516 16.28 -15.82 13.27
N PRO A 517 17.23 -15.39 14.10
CA PRO A 517 17.42 -15.96 15.43
C PRO A 517 16.14 -15.78 16.27
N ASP A 518 15.56 -16.89 16.72
CA ASP A 518 14.34 -16.95 17.52
C ASP A 518 14.43 -18.07 18.56
N ALA A 519 13.78 -17.91 19.73
CA ALA A 519 13.85 -18.86 20.83
C ALA A 519 13.14 -20.20 20.54
N GLU A 520 12.07 -20.18 19.73
CA GLU A 520 11.34 -21.38 19.34
C GLU A 520 12.13 -22.17 18.28
N ILE A 521 12.68 -21.48 17.27
CA ILE A 521 13.59 -22.12 16.30
C ILE A 521 14.82 -22.71 17.02
N ALA A 522 15.36 -22.00 18.03
CA ALA A 522 16.46 -22.52 18.85
C ALA A 522 16.07 -23.78 19.64
N ALA A 523 14.82 -23.85 20.13
CA ALA A 523 14.31 -25.04 20.82
C ALA A 523 14.32 -26.26 19.88
N HIS A 524 13.73 -26.11 18.68
CA HIS A 524 13.65 -27.19 17.69
C HIS A 524 15.04 -27.61 17.18
N LEU A 525 15.87 -26.64 16.76
CA LEU A 525 17.22 -26.93 16.28
C LEU A 525 18.09 -27.63 17.35
N GLY A 526 18.01 -27.14 18.58
CA GLY A 526 18.72 -27.74 19.71
C GLY A 526 18.26 -29.17 20.04
N GLU A 527 16.94 -29.44 19.98
CA GLU A 527 16.42 -30.78 20.13
C GLU A 527 16.95 -31.72 19.05
N VAL A 528 16.92 -31.31 17.80
CA VAL A 528 17.42 -32.10 16.68
C VAL A 528 18.93 -32.36 16.80
N TYR A 529 19.73 -31.37 17.19
CA TYR A 529 21.14 -31.54 17.48
C TYR A 529 21.38 -32.52 18.62
N TRP A 530 20.63 -32.39 19.71
CA TRP A 530 20.78 -33.27 20.86
C TRP A 530 20.52 -34.73 20.50
N GLN A 531 19.41 -34.99 19.80
CA GLN A 531 19.02 -36.34 19.37
C GLN A 531 19.97 -36.95 18.31
N SER A 532 20.66 -36.11 17.55
CA SER A 532 21.69 -36.52 16.59
C SER A 532 23.08 -36.69 17.19
N GLY A 533 23.23 -36.58 18.54
CA GLY A 533 24.50 -36.70 19.24
C GLY A 533 25.38 -35.47 19.26
N GLN A 534 24.93 -34.32 18.74
CA GLN A 534 25.66 -33.06 18.69
C GLN A 534 25.34 -32.17 19.92
N GLN A 535 25.54 -32.71 21.12
CA GLN A 535 25.09 -32.11 22.38
C GLN A 535 25.72 -30.72 22.66
N ASP A 536 26.98 -30.51 22.27
CA ASP A 536 27.65 -29.21 22.43
C ASP A 536 26.97 -28.12 21.62
N LYS A 537 26.59 -28.41 20.38
CA LYS A 537 25.82 -27.49 19.54
C LYS A 537 24.43 -27.22 20.10
N ALA A 538 23.75 -28.26 20.58
CA ALA A 538 22.45 -28.13 21.22
C ALA A 538 22.52 -27.15 22.41
N GLY A 539 23.50 -27.36 23.30
CA GLY A 539 23.70 -26.50 24.46
C GLY A 539 24.00 -25.04 24.08
N THR A 540 24.77 -24.83 23.02
CA THR A 540 25.07 -23.47 22.53
C THR A 540 23.81 -22.78 22.03
N ILE A 541 23.05 -23.42 21.14
CA ILE A 541 21.86 -22.82 20.52
C ILE A 541 20.75 -22.58 21.55
N TRP A 542 20.58 -23.47 22.54
CA TRP A 542 19.62 -23.27 23.61
C TRP A 542 19.98 -22.09 24.52
N ARG A 543 21.26 -21.85 24.84
CA ARG A 543 21.69 -20.67 25.59
C ARG A 543 21.45 -19.39 24.81
N GLU A 544 21.73 -19.41 23.51
CA GLU A 544 21.39 -18.28 22.63
C GLU A 544 19.88 -18.01 22.62
N GLY A 545 19.05 -19.06 22.52
CA GLY A 545 17.59 -18.95 22.59
C GLY A 545 17.10 -18.31 23.91
N LEU A 546 17.71 -18.70 25.04
CA LEU A 546 17.39 -18.09 26.34
C LEU A 546 17.80 -16.62 26.42
N MET A 547 18.89 -16.20 25.76
CA MET A 547 19.26 -14.78 25.66
C MET A 547 18.27 -13.99 24.80
N LEU A 548 17.68 -14.60 23.77
CA LEU A 548 16.67 -13.98 22.95
C LEU A 548 15.33 -13.82 23.68
N LYS A 549 14.88 -14.90 24.35
CA LYS A 549 13.62 -14.91 25.11
C LYS A 549 13.65 -15.98 26.19
N SER A 550 13.99 -15.54 27.42
CA SER A 550 14.19 -16.43 28.59
C SER A 550 12.91 -17.12 29.10
N ASP A 551 11.72 -16.64 28.72
CA ASP A 551 10.41 -17.13 29.13
C ASP A 551 9.63 -17.82 27.99
N ASN A 552 10.31 -18.21 26.89
CA ASN A 552 9.68 -18.96 25.81
C ASN A 552 9.27 -20.36 26.27
N ASP A 553 7.97 -20.67 26.19
CA ASP A 553 7.41 -21.92 26.69
C ASP A 553 8.01 -23.15 25.99
N THR A 554 8.10 -23.15 24.64
CA THR A 554 8.66 -24.25 23.85
C THR A 554 10.10 -24.55 24.25
N LEU A 555 10.94 -23.51 24.35
CA LEU A 555 12.33 -23.67 24.76
C LEU A 555 12.45 -24.20 26.20
N LEU A 556 11.69 -23.65 27.14
CA LEU A 556 11.71 -24.09 28.54
C LEU A 556 11.26 -25.55 28.69
N ASP A 557 10.23 -25.95 27.96
CA ASP A 557 9.75 -27.36 27.99
C ASP A 557 10.79 -28.29 27.35
N THR A 558 11.42 -27.89 26.25
CA THR A 558 12.53 -28.63 25.65
C THR A 558 13.69 -28.82 26.63
N LEU A 559 14.16 -27.73 27.26
CA LEU A 559 15.25 -27.80 28.25
C LEU A 559 14.91 -28.74 29.44
N LYS A 560 13.67 -28.68 29.91
CA LYS A 560 13.16 -29.56 30.97
C LYS A 560 13.13 -31.03 30.53
N GLN A 561 12.66 -31.31 29.31
CA GLN A 561 12.59 -32.64 28.72
C GLN A 561 13.98 -33.28 28.67
N PHE A 562 14.99 -32.56 28.22
CA PHE A 562 16.37 -33.02 28.10
C PHE A 562 17.20 -32.83 29.37
N LYS A 563 16.61 -32.35 30.46
CA LYS A 563 17.27 -32.05 31.75
C LYS A 563 18.54 -31.21 31.57
N PHE A 564 18.52 -30.32 30.56
CA PHE A 564 19.65 -29.45 30.30
C PHE A 564 19.67 -28.28 31.30
N LYS A 565 20.83 -28.02 31.88
CA LYS A 565 21.08 -26.88 32.77
C LYS A 565 21.90 -25.87 31.97
N PRO A 566 21.36 -24.66 31.70
CA PRO A 566 22.01 -23.65 30.89
C PRO A 566 23.32 -23.14 31.46
#